data_f796aec6f83c8659ec614a5a14249961
#
_entry.id   f796aec6f83c8659ec614a5a14249961
#
_cell.length_a   1.000
_cell.length_b   1.000
_cell.length_c   1.000
_cell.angle_alpha   90.00
_cell.angle_beta   90.00
_cell.angle_gamma   90.00
#
_symmetry.space_group_name_H-M   'P 1'
#
loop_
_entity.id
_entity.type
_entity.pdbx_description
1 polymer ?
#
loop_
_entity_poly.entity_id
_entity_poly.type
_entity_poly.pdbx_seq_one_letter_code
_entity_poly.pdbx_strand_id
1 'polypeptide(L)'
;MNMRNSDILKLLNGKEMTGRPVDFKICTDKVHKFISDRRYGAFGEAYVYGWFISKIGDLSQEDIKRLGYSSIEEYLAEPFNKGLTKDSEKKFIQWANFKPNWEVLDKINW
;
A
#
# COMPACT_ATOMS: atom_id res chain seq x y z
N MET A 1 6.49 7.73 1.74
CA MET A 1 5.56 7.21 0.73
C MET A 1 4.15 7.72 1.02
N ASN A 2 3.50 8.26 0.02
CA ASN A 2 2.13 8.78 0.19
C ASN A 2 1.11 7.65 0.18
N MET A 3 0.20 7.68 1.16
CA MET A 3 -0.87 6.71 1.30
C MET A 3 -2.20 7.45 1.39
N ARG A 4 -3.29 6.77 1.04
CA ARG A 4 -4.64 7.33 1.21
C ARG A 4 -5.09 7.16 2.65
N ASN A 5 -5.98 8.05 3.12
CA ASN A 5 -6.56 7.87 4.45
C ASN A 5 -7.26 6.50 4.58
N SER A 6 -7.88 6.02 3.50
CA SER A 6 -8.53 4.70 3.49
C SER A 6 -7.57 3.54 3.71
N ASP A 7 -6.26 3.74 3.48
CA ASP A 7 -5.26 2.69 3.71
C ASP A 7 -4.81 2.61 5.16
N ILE A 8 -5.07 3.63 5.98
CA ILE A 8 -4.57 3.66 7.36
C ILE A 8 -5.11 2.48 8.17
N LEU A 9 -6.42 2.26 8.14
CA LEU A 9 -7.02 1.14 8.85
C LEU A 9 -6.47 -0.20 8.36
N LYS A 10 -6.29 -0.34 7.05
CA LYS A 10 -5.71 -1.55 6.47
C LYS A 10 -4.28 -1.76 6.95
N LEU A 11 -3.47 -0.70 7.03
CA LEU A 11 -2.10 -0.78 7.56
C LEU A 11 -2.08 -1.23 9.02
N LEU A 12 -2.98 -0.69 9.83
CA LEU A 12 -3.10 -1.09 11.23
C LEU A 12 -3.55 -2.55 11.38
N ASN A 13 -4.23 -3.09 10.36
CA ASN A 13 -4.71 -4.47 10.34
C ASN A 13 -3.80 -5.41 9.54
N GLY A 14 -2.57 -4.99 9.23
CA GLY A 14 -1.58 -5.89 8.66
C GLY A 14 -1.33 -5.76 7.16
N LYS A 15 -1.82 -4.72 6.49
CA LYS A 15 -1.46 -4.47 5.09
C LYS A 15 0.04 -4.33 4.96
N GLU A 16 0.66 -5.10 4.04
CA GLU A 16 2.10 -5.16 3.87
C GLU A 16 2.55 -4.96 2.42
N MET A 17 1.64 -4.52 1.56
CA MET A 17 1.95 -4.34 0.14
C MET A 17 1.01 -3.29 -0.45
N THR A 18 1.51 -2.55 -1.45
CA THR A 18 0.69 -1.62 -2.22
C THR A 18 1.08 -1.66 -3.70
N GLY A 19 0.11 -1.43 -4.58
CA GLY A 19 0.34 -1.34 -6.01
C GLY A 19 0.59 0.09 -6.45
N ARG A 20 1.53 0.27 -7.38
CA ARG A 20 1.87 1.55 -8.01
C ARG A 20 2.06 1.34 -9.52
N PRO A 21 2.04 2.41 -10.33
CA PRO A 21 2.42 2.28 -11.74
C PRO A 21 3.79 1.61 -11.91
N VAL A 22 3.98 0.88 -12.99
CA VAL A 22 5.21 0.09 -13.21
C VAL A 22 6.49 0.94 -13.24
N ASP A 23 6.37 2.21 -13.59
CA ASP A 23 7.50 3.15 -13.63
C ASP A 23 7.72 3.90 -12.30
N PHE A 24 6.94 3.60 -11.28
CA PHE A 24 7.11 4.21 -9.96
C PHE A 24 8.48 3.84 -9.40
N LYS A 25 9.21 4.85 -8.94
CA LYS A 25 10.57 4.65 -8.41
C LYS A 25 10.56 4.72 -6.89
N ILE A 26 11.19 3.74 -6.26
CA ILE A 26 11.32 3.68 -4.81
C ILE A 26 12.65 3.02 -4.45
N CYS A 27 13.30 3.56 -3.44
CA CYS A 27 14.49 2.92 -2.84
C CYS A 27 14.05 1.79 -1.93
N THR A 28 14.73 0.65 -2.04
CA THR A 28 14.46 -0.51 -1.18
C THR A 28 15.54 -0.66 -0.11
N ASP A 29 15.38 -1.65 0.76
CA ASP A 29 16.29 -1.96 1.87
C ASP A 29 16.47 -0.78 2.83
N LYS A 30 15.39 -0.06 3.09
CA LYS A 30 15.39 1.05 4.04
C LYS A 30 14.00 1.30 4.62
N VAL A 31 13.98 2.01 5.73
CA VAL A 31 12.72 2.46 6.33
C VAL A 31 12.17 3.63 5.52
N HIS A 32 10.87 3.54 5.21
CA HIS A 32 10.12 4.61 4.58
C HIS A 32 9.05 5.14 5.53
N LYS A 33 8.90 6.45 5.56
CA LYS A 33 7.82 7.09 6.30
C LYS A 33 6.57 7.15 5.44
N PHE A 34 5.42 6.88 6.04
CA PHE A 34 4.12 6.89 5.38
C PHE A 34 3.37 8.17 5.74
N ILE A 35 2.90 8.88 4.73
CA ILE A 35 2.26 10.19 4.88
C ILE A 35 0.91 10.14 4.18
N SER A 36 -0.15 10.61 4.84
CA SER A 36 -1.46 10.78 4.20
C SER A 36 -1.86 12.26 4.12
N ASP A 37 -1.49 13.02 5.15
CA ASP A 37 -1.75 14.46 5.22
C ASP A 37 -0.46 15.17 5.61
N ARG A 38 0.07 15.95 4.67
CA ARG A 38 1.37 16.63 4.85
C ARG A 38 1.39 17.60 6.02
N ARG A 39 0.22 18.10 6.44
CA ARG A 39 0.14 19.05 7.56
C ARG A 39 0.62 18.44 8.86
N TYR A 40 0.49 17.11 9.01
CA TYR A 40 0.77 16.42 10.26
C TYR A 40 2.02 15.55 10.23
N GLY A 41 2.61 15.36 9.05
CA GLY A 41 3.80 14.53 8.90
C GLY A 41 3.48 13.04 8.79
N ALA A 42 4.48 12.22 9.11
CA ALA A 42 4.35 10.78 8.94
C ALA A 42 3.47 10.17 10.04
N PHE A 43 2.46 9.40 9.63
CA PHE A 43 1.60 8.67 10.56
C PHE A 43 2.14 7.28 10.91
N GLY A 44 3.22 6.87 10.29
CA GLY A 44 3.87 5.59 10.54
C GLY A 44 5.07 5.40 9.65
N GLU A 45 5.75 4.27 9.84
CA GLU A 45 6.90 3.90 9.03
C GLU A 45 7.00 2.38 8.91
N ALA A 46 7.68 1.90 7.87
CA ALA A 46 7.92 0.48 7.67
C ALA A 46 9.21 0.26 6.89
N TYR A 47 9.78 -0.92 7.02
CA TYR A 47 10.96 -1.34 6.26
C TYR A 47 10.52 -1.86 4.89
N VAL A 48 10.87 -1.14 3.83
CA VAL A 48 10.57 -1.55 2.45
C VAL A 48 11.71 -2.43 1.96
N TYR A 49 11.44 -3.73 1.79
CA TYR A 49 12.49 -4.68 1.43
C TYR A 49 12.54 -5.02 -0.06
N GLY A 50 11.53 -4.68 -0.84
CA GLY A 50 11.54 -5.00 -2.25
C GLY A 50 10.24 -4.66 -2.97
N TRP A 51 10.23 -4.99 -4.25
CA TRP A 51 9.05 -4.87 -5.10
C TRP A 51 9.11 -5.92 -6.21
N PHE A 52 7.97 -6.17 -6.83
CA PHE A 52 7.88 -7.00 -8.02
C PHE A 52 6.83 -6.43 -8.97
N ILE A 53 6.94 -6.77 -10.23
CA ILE A 53 5.96 -6.40 -11.26
C ILE A 53 5.14 -7.64 -11.58
N SER A 54 3.83 -7.49 -11.62
CA SER A 54 2.92 -8.58 -11.94
C SER A 54 1.64 -8.05 -12.57
N LYS A 55 1.01 -8.87 -13.39
CA LYS A 55 -0.39 -8.65 -13.76
C LYS A 55 -1.25 -8.82 -12.50
N ILE A 56 -2.28 -8.01 -12.39
CA ILE A 56 -3.18 -8.07 -11.23
C ILE A 56 -3.79 -9.48 -11.10
N GLY A 57 -4.17 -10.08 -12.23
CA GLY A 57 -4.77 -11.41 -12.24
C GLY A 57 -3.85 -12.55 -11.81
N ASP A 58 -2.53 -12.32 -11.82
CA ASP A 58 -1.54 -13.33 -11.44
C ASP A 58 -1.19 -13.29 -9.94
N LEU A 59 -1.76 -12.36 -9.19
CA LEU A 59 -1.51 -12.27 -7.76
C LEU A 59 -2.07 -13.48 -7.03
N SER A 60 -1.32 -14.01 -6.07
CA SER A 60 -1.79 -15.09 -5.22
C SER A 60 -2.83 -14.58 -4.21
N GLN A 61 -3.57 -15.49 -3.61
CA GLN A 61 -4.52 -15.13 -2.55
C GLN A 61 -3.79 -14.48 -1.36
N GLU A 62 -2.59 -14.95 -1.06
CA GLU A 62 -1.76 -14.35 -0.01
C GLU A 62 -1.39 -12.90 -0.36
N ASP A 63 -1.00 -12.63 -1.60
CA ASP A 63 -0.68 -11.28 -2.05
C ASP A 63 -1.90 -10.36 -1.95
N ILE A 64 -3.07 -10.85 -2.31
CA ILE A 64 -4.31 -10.10 -2.20
C ILE A 64 -4.59 -9.71 -0.75
N LYS A 65 -4.37 -10.64 0.19
CA LYS A 65 -4.51 -10.36 1.63
C LYS A 65 -3.50 -9.31 2.09
N ARG A 66 -2.27 -9.39 1.61
CA ARG A 66 -1.21 -8.42 1.94
C ARG A 66 -1.54 -7.03 1.43
N LEU A 67 -2.27 -6.93 0.30
CA LEU A 67 -2.80 -5.66 -0.21
C LEU A 67 -3.94 -5.11 0.65
N GLY A 68 -4.55 -5.95 1.48
CA GLY A 68 -5.66 -5.57 2.34
C GLY A 68 -7.03 -5.90 1.76
N TYR A 69 -7.11 -6.87 0.85
CA TYR A 69 -8.36 -7.24 0.17
C TYR A 69 -8.64 -8.73 0.28
N SER A 70 -9.89 -9.11 0.04
CA SER A 70 -10.33 -10.51 0.08
C SER A 70 -10.26 -11.19 -1.29
N SER A 71 -10.30 -10.42 -2.37
CA SER A 71 -10.32 -10.95 -3.73
C SER A 71 -9.73 -9.96 -4.73
N ILE A 72 -9.35 -10.48 -5.90
CA ILE A 72 -8.90 -9.63 -7.02
C ILE A 72 -10.02 -8.68 -7.45
N GLU A 73 -11.25 -9.15 -7.48
CA GLU A 73 -12.42 -8.36 -7.88
C GLU A 73 -12.61 -7.18 -6.94
N GLU A 74 -12.47 -7.39 -5.64
CA GLU A 74 -12.56 -6.32 -4.64
C GLU A 74 -11.45 -5.28 -4.85
N TYR A 75 -10.22 -5.72 -5.12
CA TYR A 75 -9.09 -4.84 -5.39
C TYR A 75 -9.34 -4.02 -6.67
N LEU A 76 -9.79 -4.66 -7.75
CA LEU A 76 -10.08 -3.98 -9.01
C LEU A 76 -11.25 -3.00 -8.91
N ALA A 77 -12.16 -3.21 -7.96
CA ALA A 77 -13.31 -2.32 -7.76
C ALA A 77 -12.93 -0.97 -7.14
N GLU A 78 -11.71 -0.85 -6.61
CA GLU A 78 -11.26 0.41 -6.01
C GLU A 78 -11.16 1.51 -7.06
N PRO A 79 -11.59 2.76 -6.73
CA PRO A 79 -11.55 3.87 -7.69
C PRO A 79 -10.19 4.13 -8.31
N PHE A 80 -9.11 3.92 -7.55
CA PHE A 80 -7.76 4.13 -8.06
C PHE A 80 -7.34 3.09 -9.11
N ASN A 81 -8.10 2.00 -9.24
CA ASN A 81 -7.87 0.98 -10.27
C ASN A 81 -8.84 1.12 -11.46
N LYS A 82 -9.54 2.25 -11.56
CA LYS A 82 -10.46 2.48 -12.67
C LYS A 82 -9.76 2.33 -14.02
N GLY A 83 -10.36 1.54 -14.91
CA GLY A 83 -9.79 1.27 -16.23
C GLY A 83 -8.78 0.13 -16.26
N LEU A 84 -8.40 -0.41 -15.12
CA LEU A 84 -7.50 -1.56 -15.04
C LEU A 84 -8.28 -2.87 -15.08
N THR A 85 -7.60 -3.92 -15.57
CA THR A 85 -8.15 -5.27 -15.65
C THR A 85 -7.17 -6.27 -15.03
N LYS A 86 -7.55 -7.54 -15.03
CA LYS A 86 -6.64 -8.62 -14.57
C LYS A 86 -5.36 -8.70 -15.39
N ASP A 87 -5.36 -8.21 -16.63
CA ASP A 87 -4.18 -8.20 -17.50
C ASP A 87 -3.29 -6.99 -17.31
N SER A 88 -3.73 -6.01 -16.55
CA SER A 88 -2.95 -4.81 -16.27
C SER A 88 -1.80 -5.13 -15.32
N GLU A 89 -0.61 -4.57 -15.60
CA GLU A 89 0.56 -4.75 -14.77
C GLU A 89 0.71 -3.60 -13.78
N LYS A 90 1.19 -3.92 -12.59
CA LYS A 90 1.54 -2.94 -11.56
C LYS A 90 2.85 -3.34 -10.89
N LYS A 91 3.51 -2.36 -10.29
CA LYS A 91 4.63 -2.60 -9.39
C LYS A 91 4.08 -2.71 -7.98
N PHE A 92 4.30 -3.86 -7.35
CA PHE A 92 3.85 -4.13 -5.99
C PHE A 92 4.99 -3.96 -5.02
N ILE A 93 4.89 -2.95 -4.17
CA ILE A 93 5.90 -2.57 -3.20
C ILE A 93 5.59 -3.26 -1.89
N GLN A 94 6.59 -3.91 -1.30
CA GLN A 94 6.45 -4.77 -0.12
C GLN A 94 7.21 -4.20 1.06
N TRP A 95 6.59 -4.26 2.24
CA TRP A 95 7.22 -3.81 3.48
C TRP A 95 6.91 -4.76 4.63
N ALA A 96 7.65 -4.56 5.71
CA ALA A 96 7.47 -5.29 6.96
C ALA A 96 7.61 -4.32 8.13
N ASN A 97 7.15 -4.76 9.30
CA ASN A 97 7.36 -4.04 10.56
C ASN A 97 6.77 -2.63 10.56
N PHE A 98 5.53 -2.50 10.10
CA PHE A 98 4.84 -1.20 10.16
C PHE A 98 4.68 -0.77 11.61
N LYS A 99 5.14 0.46 11.90
CA LYS A 99 5.04 1.09 13.22
C LYS A 99 4.20 2.35 13.10
N PRO A 100 3.02 2.38 13.73
CA PRO A 100 2.18 3.58 13.71
C PRO A 100 2.75 4.69 14.60
N ASN A 101 2.51 5.93 14.21
CA ASN A 101 2.78 7.11 15.02
C ASN A 101 1.43 7.66 15.50
N TRP A 102 1.04 7.32 16.71
CA TRP A 102 -0.27 7.66 17.25
C TRP A 102 -0.45 9.16 17.49
N GLU A 103 0.61 9.91 17.75
CA GLU A 103 0.53 11.37 17.86
C GLU A 103 0.00 12.00 16.58
N VAL A 104 0.45 11.49 15.42
CA VAL A 104 -0.01 11.97 14.13
C VAL A 104 -1.39 11.40 13.78
N LEU A 105 -1.60 10.11 14.04
CA LEU A 105 -2.88 9.45 13.76
C LEU A 105 -4.04 10.12 14.49
N ASP A 106 -3.81 10.56 15.73
CA ASP A 106 -4.84 11.25 16.51
C ASP A 106 -5.26 12.60 15.93
N LYS A 107 -4.44 13.17 15.05
CA LYS A 107 -4.71 14.46 14.39
C LYS A 107 -5.35 14.30 13.02
N ILE A 108 -5.27 13.12 12.43
CA ILE A 108 -5.80 12.85 11.10
C ILE A 108 -7.22 12.30 11.23
N ASN A 109 -8.11 12.78 10.37
CA ASN A 109 -9.47 12.26 10.31
C ASN A 109 -9.51 11.04 9.37
N TRP A 110 -9.42 9.86 9.96
CA TRP A 110 -9.43 8.58 9.21
C TRP A 110 -10.45 7.55 9.78
#